data_99aff6d38fb9ed6057cac0948e41026a
#
_entry.id   99aff6d38fb9ed6057cac0948e41026a
#
_cell.length_a   1.000
_cell.length_b   1.000
_cell.length_c   1.000
_cell.angle_alpha   90.00
_cell.angle_beta   90.00
_cell.angle_gamma   90.00
#
_symmetry.space_group_name_H-M   'P 1'
#
loop_
_entity.id
_entity.type
_entity.pdbx_description
1 polymer ?
#
loop_
_entity_poly.entity_id
_entity_poly.type
_entity_poly.pdbx_seq_one_letter_code
_entity_poly.pdbx_strand_id
1 'polypeptide(L)'
;VGGPGAGKTALDVGAGGGHLARRLEEAGFAVTTADPSPGMHPDVICRAEDLPFPSGSFDLVASRLASHHYADVEAAVAEMARVTSGIVLLEDLLFVDERVEEAERLRDPAHVAARSLEEWRGLFAAAGLRIEHEETIDRVISFQAWLDRCDCTGETAESARALLSHRLDGDGYLSSVFLIEAAKE
;
A
#
# COMPACT_ATOMS: atom_id res chain seq x y z
N VAL A 1 -27.23 -13.85 2.47
CA VAL A 1 -26.18 -14.23 1.53
C VAL A 1 -24.96 -13.46 1.98
N GLY A 2 -23.95 -14.13 2.57
CA GLY A 2 -22.74 -13.49 3.05
C GLY A 2 -21.89 -12.98 1.88
N GLY A 3 -21.14 -11.87 2.09
CA GLY A 3 -20.16 -11.36 1.14
C GLY A 3 -18.99 -12.35 0.92
N PRO A 4 -18.02 -12.03 0.03
CA PRO A 4 -16.89 -12.91 -0.30
C PRO A 4 -16.00 -13.25 0.91
N GLY A 5 -16.03 -12.43 1.96
CA GLY A 5 -15.28 -12.59 3.21
C GLY A 5 -16.05 -13.31 4.32
N ALA A 6 -17.29 -13.77 4.09
CA ALA A 6 -18.11 -14.34 5.16
C ALA A 6 -17.42 -15.54 5.84
N GLY A 7 -17.17 -15.41 7.15
CA GLY A 7 -16.49 -16.40 7.96
C GLY A 7 -14.98 -16.49 7.78
N LYS A 8 -14.37 -15.54 7.07
CA LYS A 8 -12.93 -15.43 6.85
C LYS A 8 -12.32 -14.27 7.63
N THR A 9 -11.04 -14.39 7.91
CA THR A 9 -10.22 -13.38 8.61
C THR A 9 -9.37 -12.58 7.63
N ALA A 10 -9.15 -11.29 7.91
CA ALA A 10 -8.25 -10.46 7.15
C ALA A 10 -7.34 -9.63 8.05
N LEU A 11 -6.11 -9.39 7.60
CA LEU A 11 -5.18 -8.45 8.21
C LEU A 11 -4.98 -7.26 7.25
N ASP A 12 -5.19 -6.04 7.75
CA ASP A 12 -4.86 -4.79 7.06
C ASP A 12 -3.51 -4.27 7.58
N VAL A 13 -2.45 -4.34 6.77
CA VAL A 13 -1.07 -3.99 7.14
C VAL A 13 -0.75 -2.57 6.66
N GLY A 14 -0.36 -1.70 7.60
CA GLY A 14 -0.24 -0.26 7.35
C GLY A 14 -1.62 0.37 7.21
N ALA A 15 -2.53 0.04 8.13
CA ALA A 15 -3.95 0.36 8.03
C ALA A 15 -4.27 1.86 8.03
N GLY A 16 -3.37 2.70 8.59
CA GLY A 16 -3.55 4.14 8.66
C GLY A 16 -4.95 4.50 9.20
N GLY A 17 -5.70 5.31 8.46
CA GLY A 17 -7.06 5.71 8.82
C GLY A 17 -8.15 4.64 8.65
N GLY A 18 -7.79 3.36 8.42
CA GLY A 18 -8.71 2.21 8.37
C GLY A 18 -9.62 2.19 7.13
N HIS A 19 -9.21 2.81 6.03
CA HIS A 19 -10.03 2.86 4.81
C HIS A 19 -10.19 1.48 4.15
N LEU A 20 -9.11 0.69 4.12
CA LEU A 20 -9.15 -0.66 3.58
C LEU A 20 -9.88 -1.59 4.54
N ALA A 21 -9.60 -1.51 5.84
CA ALA A 21 -10.27 -2.30 6.86
C ALA A 21 -11.80 -2.20 6.75
N ARG A 22 -12.35 -0.99 6.66
CA ARG A 22 -13.80 -0.79 6.48
C ARG A 22 -14.35 -1.47 5.23
N ARG A 23 -13.61 -1.46 4.12
CA ARG A 23 -14.02 -2.14 2.88
C ARG A 23 -14.02 -3.65 3.01
N LEU A 24 -13.04 -4.19 3.73
CA LEU A 24 -12.96 -5.63 4.00
C LEU A 24 -14.07 -6.08 4.96
N GLU A 25 -14.41 -5.27 5.98
CA GLU A 25 -15.55 -5.51 6.87
C GLU A 25 -16.88 -5.49 6.10
N GLU A 26 -17.09 -4.48 5.22
CA GLU A 26 -18.25 -4.43 4.32
C GLU A 26 -18.36 -5.67 3.41
N ALA A 27 -17.21 -6.25 3.02
CA ALA A 27 -17.14 -7.50 2.27
C ALA A 27 -17.38 -8.76 3.12
N GLY A 28 -17.45 -8.61 4.45
CA GLY A 28 -17.80 -9.67 5.40
C GLY A 28 -16.62 -10.33 6.11
N PHE A 29 -15.40 -9.80 5.98
CA PHE A 29 -14.24 -10.29 6.71
C PHE A 29 -14.28 -9.86 8.18
N ALA A 30 -13.74 -10.71 9.07
CA ALA A 30 -13.32 -10.30 10.39
C ALA A 30 -11.90 -9.70 10.25
N VAL A 31 -11.80 -8.36 10.39
CA VAL A 31 -10.57 -7.63 10.10
C VAL A 31 -9.79 -7.36 11.38
N THR A 32 -8.47 -7.53 11.32
CA THR A 32 -7.50 -7.01 12.28
C THR A 32 -6.65 -5.96 11.57
N THR A 33 -6.43 -4.81 12.22
CA THR A 33 -5.61 -3.71 11.71
C THR A 33 -4.25 -3.69 12.38
N ALA A 34 -3.18 -3.50 11.58
CA ALA A 34 -1.81 -3.34 12.05
C ALA A 34 -1.19 -2.07 11.48
N ASP A 35 -0.60 -1.22 12.32
CA ASP A 35 0.06 0.02 11.92
C ASP A 35 1.13 0.40 12.95
N PRO A 36 2.31 0.95 12.56
CA PRO A 36 3.33 1.36 13.51
C PRO A 36 2.97 2.64 14.29
N SER A 37 1.99 3.42 13.81
CA SER A 37 1.59 4.69 14.42
C SER A 37 0.46 4.50 15.43
N PRO A 38 0.70 4.72 16.74
CA PRO A 38 -0.37 4.66 17.74
C PRO A 38 -1.50 5.67 17.49
N GLY A 39 -1.18 6.80 16.83
CA GLY A 39 -2.16 7.84 16.49
C GLY A 39 -3.20 7.41 15.46
N MET A 40 -2.97 6.32 14.76
CA MET A 40 -3.94 5.70 13.81
C MET A 40 -4.90 4.75 14.51
N HIS A 41 -4.68 4.46 15.80
CA HIS A 41 -5.52 3.56 16.62
C HIS A 41 -5.73 2.17 16.00
N PRO A 42 -4.67 1.48 15.53
CA PRO A 42 -4.81 0.11 15.03
C PRO A 42 -5.09 -0.86 16.18
N ASP A 43 -5.61 -2.06 15.84
CA ASP A 43 -5.76 -3.15 16.82
C ASP A 43 -4.41 -3.62 17.36
N VAL A 44 -3.38 -3.62 16.49
CA VAL A 44 -2.01 -4.03 16.83
C VAL A 44 -1.01 -2.98 16.35
N ILE A 45 -0.22 -2.46 17.29
CA ILE A 45 0.88 -1.53 16.97
C ILE A 45 2.12 -2.36 16.63
N CYS A 46 2.46 -2.44 15.35
CA CYS A 46 3.65 -3.14 14.87
C CYS A 46 4.06 -2.63 13.48
N ARG A 47 5.27 -2.98 13.07
CA ARG A 47 5.78 -2.73 11.72
C ARG A 47 5.38 -3.89 10.80
N ALA A 48 5.30 -3.62 9.50
CA ALA A 48 5.03 -4.64 8.50
C ALA A 48 6.14 -5.72 8.42
N GLU A 49 7.36 -5.34 8.77
CA GLU A 49 8.56 -6.17 8.78
C GLU A 49 8.63 -7.16 9.96
N ASP A 50 7.74 -7.00 10.98
CA ASP A 50 7.73 -7.85 12.19
C ASP A 50 6.29 -7.97 12.71
N LEU A 51 5.50 -8.83 12.07
CA LEU A 51 4.09 -9.04 12.38
C LEU A 51 3.94 -10.05 13.54
N PRO A 52 3.36 -9.65 14.70
CA PRO A 52 3.29 -10.48 15.90
C PRO A 52 2.18 -11.56 15.83
N PHE A 53 2.01 -12.17 14.67
CA PHE A 53 1.00 -13.21 14.42
C PHE A 53 1.65 -14.54 14.05
N PRO A 54 1.05 -15.68 14.42
CA PRO A 54 1.50 -16.99 13.93
C PRO A 54 1.40 -17.10 12.41
N SER A 55 2.19 -18.01 11.84
CA SER A 55 2.09 -18.33 10.40
C SER A 55 0.69 -18.83 10.05
N GLY A 56 0.14 -18.34 8.92
CA GLY A 56 -1.16 -18.78 8.41
C GLY A 56 -2.36 -18.35 9.26
N SER A 57 -2.26 -17.22 9.99
CA SER A 57 -3.33 -16.73 10.88
C SER A 57 -4.51 -16.10 10.14
N PHE A 58 -4.31 -15.66 8.89
CA PHE A 58 -5.31 -14.90 8.14
C PHE A 58 -5.57 -15.53 6.77
N ASP A 59 -6.85 -15.55 6.37
CA ASP A 59 -7.25 -15.97 5.02
C ASP A 59 -6.86 -14.95 3.94
N LEU A 60 -6.80 -13.66 4.33
CA LEU A 60 -6.38 -12.54 3.49
C LEU A 60 -5.42 -11.64 4.27
N VAL A 61 -4.28 -11.30 3.69
CA VAL A 61 -3.41 -10.23 4.18
C VAL A 61 -3.38 -9.14 3.12
N ALA A 62 -3.75 -7.92 3.49
CA ALA A 62 -3.86 -6.84 2.54
C ALA A 62 -3.07 -5.61 3.02
N SER A 63 -2.56 -4.82 2.07
CA SER A 63 -1.94 -3.52 2.32
C SER A 63 -2.30 -2.57 1.20
N ARG A 64 -2.61 -1.32 1.53
CA ARG A 64 -3.01 -0.34 0.56
C ARG A 64 -2.40 1.03 0.83
N LEU A 65 -1.62 1.53 -0.13
CA LEU A 65 -0.95 2.83 -0.06
C LEU A 65 -0.12 3.01 1.22
N ALA A 66 0.65 1.97 1.58
CA ALA A 66 1.48 1.91 2.77
C ALA A 66 2.88 1.34 2.51
N SER A 67 3.04 0.46 1.50
CA SER A 67 4.31 -0.25 1.28
C SER A 67 5.45 0.67 0.82
N HIS A 68 5.13 1.83 0.24
CA HIS A 68 6.12 2.85 -0.09
C HIS A 68 6.76 3.52 1.16
N HIS A 69 6.25 3.23 2.36
CA HIS A 69 6.83 3.63 3.65
C HIS A 69 7.64 2.51 4.34
N TYR A 70 7.59 1.27 3.85
CA TYR A 70 8.29 0.17 4.50
C TYR A 70 9.81 0.34 4.37
N ALA A 71 10.51 0.27 5.51
CA ALA A 71 11.96 0.42 5.53
C ALA A 71 12.67 -0.78 4.91
N ASP A 72 12.11 -1.98 5.09
CA ASP A 72 12.56 -3.23 4.48
C ASP A 72 11.33 -3.94 3.86
N VAL A 73 11.07 -3.64 2.59
CA VAL A 73 9.93 -4.19 1.87
C VAL A 73 10.04 -5.70 1.66
N GLU A 74 11.26 -6.23 1.54
CA GLU A 74 11.51 -7.67 1.39
C GLU A 74 11.05 -8.41 2.65
N ALA A 75 11.47 -7.93 3.83
CA ALA A 75 11.02 -8.47 5.11
C ALA A 75 9.49 -8.33 5.29
N ALA A 76 8.91 -7.18 4.90
CA ALA A 76 7.47 -6.95 5.00
C ALA A 76 6.67 -7.93 4.13
N VAL A 77 7.06 -8.13 2.86
CA VAL A 77 6.38 -9.09 1.96
C VAL A 77 6.54 -10.53 2.48
N ALA A 78 7.71 -10.88 3.01
CA ALA A 78 7.95 -12.20 3.62
C ALA A 78 7.04 -12.43 4.85
N GLU A 79 6.86 -11.42 5.70
CA GLU A 79 5.96 -11.47 6.85
C GLU A 79 4.48 -11.57 6.41
N MET A 80 4.04 -10.78 5.41
CA MET A 80 2.70 -10.92 4.84
C MET A 80 2.46 -12.32 4.29
N ALA A 81 3.44 -12.89 3.57
CA ALA A 81 3.39 -14.27 3.08
C ALA A 81 3.39 -15.30 4.21
N ARG A 82 4.12 -15.05 5.29
CA ARG A 82 4.18 -15.95 6.45
C ARG A 82 2.84 -16.01 7.18
N VAL A 83 2.21 -14.86 7.43
CA VAL A 83 0.99 -14.78 8.23
C VAL A 83 -0.28 -15.10 7.45
N THR A 84 -0.24 -15.08 6.11
CA THR A 84 -1.39 -15.53 5.30
C THR A 84 -1.45 -17.06 5.20
N SER A 85 -2.67 -17.61 5.19
CA SER A 85 -2.99 -18.98 4.77
C SER A 85 -3.54 -19.04 3.35
N GLY A 86 -3.82 -17.89 2.72
CA GLY A 86 -4.49 -17.80 1.43
C GLY A 86 -3.89 -16.74 0.52
N ILE A 87 -4.40 -15.53 0.59
CA ILE A 87 -4.14 -14.47 -0.40
C ILE A 87 -3.40 -13.30 0.24
N VAL A 88 -2.45 -12.72 -0.50
CA VAL A 88 -1.90 -11.39 -0.28
C VAL A 88 -2.43 -10.45 -1.34
N LEU A 89 -3.01 -9.32 -0.92
CA LEU A 89 -3.52 -8.25 -1.79
C LEU A 89 -2.74 -6.96 -1.51
N LEU A 90 -2.08 -6.42 -2.52
CA LEU A 90 -1.27 -5.21 -2.39
C LEU A 90 -1.65 -4.19 -3.46
N GLU A 91 -2.06 -2.98 -3.04
CA GLU A 91 -2.24 -1.81 -3.90
C GLU A 91 -1.29 -0.71 -3.41
N ASP A 92 -0.41 -0.19 -4.29
CA ASP A 92 0.45 0.94 -3.92
C ASP A 92 0.87 1.78 -5.12
N LEU A 93 1.67 2.83 -4.84
CA LEU A 93 2.27 3.70 -5.84
C LEU A 93 3.17 2.89 -6.77
N LEU A 94 2.98 3.09 -8.07
CA LEU A 94 3.85 2.53 -9.09
C LEU A 94 5.02 3.47 -9.35
N PHE A 95 6.25 2.96 -9.35
CA PHE A 95 7.39 3.72 -9.84
C PHE A 95 7.18 4.04 -11.33
N VAL A 96 7.18 5.31 -11.66
CA VAL A 96 7.00 5.81 -13.04
C VAL A 96 8.32 6.32 -13.59
N ASP A 97 8.93 7.28 -12.91
CA ASP A 97 10.23 7.85 -13.22
C ASP A 97 10.81 8.59 -11.99
N GLU A 98 12.08 8.98 -12.07
CA GLU A 98 12.80 9.66 -10.98
C GLU A 98 12.19 11.02 -10.59
N ARG A 99 11.51 11.71 -11.51
CA ARG A 99 10.87 12.99 -11.21
C ARG A 99 9.62 12.80 -10.33
N VAL A 100 8.85 11.77 -10.62
CA VAL A 100 7.69 11.38 -9.81
C VAL A 100 8.17 10.94 -8.42
N GLU A 101 9.19 10.11 -8.37
CA GLU A 101 9.77 9.61 -7.13
C GLU A 101 10.32 10.73 -6.24
N GLU A 102 11.01 11.70 -6.82
CA GLU A 102 11.50 12.87 -6.09
C GLU A 102 10.35 13.78 -5.61
N ALA A 103 9.29 13.93 -6.41
CA ALA A 103 8.12 14.69 -6.00
C ALA A 103 7.38 14.02 -4.83
N GLU A 104 7.30 12.68 -4.80
CA GLU A 104 6.73 11.93 -3.67
C GLU A 104 7.57 12.13 -2.40
N ARG A 105 8.90 12.08 -2.48
CA ARG A 105 9.80 12.36 -1.33
C ARG A 105 9.69 13.79 -0.83
N LEU A 106 9.55 14.77 -1.72
CA LEU A 106 9.35 16.16 -1.34
C LEU A 106 8.01 16.38 -0.63
N ARG A 107 6.96 15.71 -1.11
CA ARG A 107 5.63 15.81 -0.53
C ARG A 107 5.54 15.13 0.82
N ASP A 108 6.11 13.93 0.92
CA ASP A 108 5.99 13.08 2.09
C ASP A 108 7.38 12.63 2.58
N PRO A 109 7.89 13.25 3.65
CA PRO A 109 9.20 12.88 4.21
C PRO A 109 9.28 11.42 4.73
N ALA A 110 8.14 10.74 4.91
CA ALA A 110 8.10 9.33 5.30
C ALA A 110 8.18 8.38 4.09
N HIS A 111 8.10 8.90 2.86
CA HIS A 111 8.23 8.11 1.65
C HIS A 111 9.63 7.50 1.53
N VAL A 112 9.69 6.18 1.45
CA VAL A 112 10.95 5.44 1.27
C VAL A 112 11.21 5.21 -0.22
N ALA A 113 10.34 4.47 -0.90
CA ALA A 113 10.44 4.22 -2.33
C ALA A 113 9.16 3.65 -2.94
N ALA A 114 8.75 4.15 -4.11
CA ALA A 114 7.88 3.40 -5.02
C ALA A 114 8.73 2.37 -5.80
N ARG A 115 8.09 1.31 -6.28
CA ARG A 115 8.77 0.22 -7.02
C ARG A 115 8.07 -0.08 -8.33
N SER A 116 8.86 -0.59 -9.27
CA SER A 116 8.35 -1.12 -10.54
C SER A 116 7.63 -2.46 -10.35
N LEU A 117 6.78 -2.84 -11.29
CA LEU A 117 6.15 -4.17 -11.28
C LEU A 117 7.17 -5.31 -11.33
N GLU A 118 8.31 -5.12 -12.01
CA GLU A 118 9.36 -6.14 -12.07
C GLU A 118 9.96 -6.41 -10.69
N GLU A 119 10.25 -5.35 -9.93
CA GLU A 119 10.73 -5.48 -8.54
C GLU A 119 9.69 -6.17 -7.66
N TRP A 120 8.40 -5.79 -7.77
CA TRP A 120 7.32 -6.44 -7.03
C TRP A 120 7.19 -7.92 -7.36
N ARG A 121 7.25 -8.30 -8.65
CA ARG A 121 7.25 -9.72 -9.06
C ARG A 121 8.40 -10.50 -8.42
N GLY A 122 9.60 -9.89 -8.35
CA GLY A 122 10.75 -10.48 -7.68
C GLY A 122 10.52 -10.70 -6.18
N LEU A 123 9.98 -9.68 -5.48
CA LEU A 123 9.65 -9.74 -4.04
C LEU A 123 8.62 -10.82 -3.73
N PHE A 124 7.54 -10.88 -4.50
CA PHE A 124 6.48 -11.89 -4.32
C PHE A 124 7.00 -13.31 -4.57
N ALA A 125 7.77 -13.51 -5.64
CA ALA A 125 8.39 -14.80 -5.94
C ALA A 125 9.38 -15.25 -4.85
N ALA A 126 10.20 -14.32 -4.34
CA ALA A 126 11.14 -14.60 -3.24
C ALA A 126 10.43 -15.00 -1.94
N ALA A 127 9.22 -14.48 -1.71
CA ALA A 127 8.38 -14.81 -0.55
C ALA A 127 7.53 -16.09 -0.75
N GLY A 128 7.66 -16.81 -1.87
CA GLY A 128 6.86 -18.01 -2.17
C GLY A 128 5.39 -17.70 -2.48
N LEU A 129 5.15 -16.55 -3.08
CA LEU A 129 3.83 -16.11 -3.51
C LEU A 129 3.74 -16.17 -5.04
N ARG A 130 2.68 -16.77 -5.56
CA ARG A 130 2.38 -16.82 -6.99
C ARG A 130 1.34 -15.76 -7.33
N ILE A 131 1.70 -14.82 -8.21
CA ILE A 131 0.81 -13.76 -8.67
C ILE A 131 -0.31 -14.38 -9.52
N GLU A 132 -1.56 -14.15 -9.12
CA GLU A 132 -2.78 -14.58 -9.80
C GLU A 132 -3.36 -13.47 -10.67
N HIS A 133 -3.26 -12.23 -10.17
CA HIS A 133 -3.74 -11.04 -10.86
C HIS A 133 -2.79 -9.87 -10.64
N GLU A 134 -2.57 -9.10 -11.69
CA GLU A 134 -1.77 -7.88 -11.65
C GLU A 134 -2.39 -6.86 -12.60
N GLU A 135 -2.56 -5.63 -12.14
CA GLU A 135 -2.98 -4.53 -12.98
C GLU A 135 -2.31 -3.20 -12.58
N THR A 136 -2.20 -2.29 -13.54
CA THR A 136 -1.84 -0.89 -13.31
C THR A 136 -3.05 -0.01 -13.53
N ILE A 137 -3.21 0.96 -12.64
CA ILE A 137 -4.38 1.84 -12.63
C ILE A 137 -3.89 3.28 -12.67
N ASP A 138 -4.18 3.98 -13.74
CA ASP A 138 -3.96 5.42 -13.85
C ASP A 138 -5.19 6.19 -13.37
N ARG A 139 -4.97 7.15 -12.47
CA ARG A 139 -6.05 7.98 -11.89
C ARG A 139 -5.68 9.44 -11.99
N VAL A 140 -6.62 10.26 -12.43
CA VAL A 140 -6.49 11.72 -12.29
C VAL A 140 -7.05 12.11 -10.92
N ILE A 141 -6.20 12.68 -10.09
CA ILE A 141 -6.57 13.18 -8.75
C ILE A 141 -6.29 14.69 -8.69
N SER A 142 -6.89 15.41 -7.74
CA SER A 142 -6.55 16.80 -7.49
C SER A 142 -5.11 16.88 -6.97
N PHE A 143 -4.27 17.67 -7.62
CA PHE A 143 -2.90 17.94 -7.19
C PHE A 143 -2.88 18.66 -5.83
N GLN A 144 -3.81 19.60 -5.63
CA GLN A 144 -3.92 20.27 -4.33
C GLN A 144 -4.29 19.28 -3.23
N ALA A 145 -5.27 18.40 -3.44
CA ALA A 145 -5.63 17.38 -2.46
C ALA A 145 -4.50 16.37 -2.21
N TRP A 146 -3.63 16.14 -3.21
CA TRP A 146 -2.44 15.31 -3.06
C TRP A 146 -1.40 15.96 -2.14
N LEU A 147 -1.16 17.27 -2.27
CA LEU A 147 -0.30 18.05 -1.37
C LEU A 147 -0.86 18.11 0.05
N ASP A 148 -2.16 18.38 0.19
CA ASP A 148 -2.83 18.58 1.49
C ASP A 148 -2.74 17.34 2.40
N ARG A 149 -2.65 16.13 1.84
CA ARG A 149 -2.53 14.90 2.63
C ARG A 149 -1.29 14.83 3.50
N CYS A 150 -0.24 15.56 3.15
CA CYS A 150 1.03 15.60 3.86
C CYS A 150 1.41 17.02 4.29
N ASP A 151 0.45 17.95 4.31
CA ASP A 151 0.68 19.36 4.64
C ASP A 151 1.82 20.01 3.83
N CYS A 152 2.04 19.52 2.60
CA CYS A 152 3.11 20.02 1.72
C CYS A 152 2.74 21.38 1.14
N THR A 153 3.51 22.40 1.48
CA THR A 153 3.23 23.81 1.13
C THR A 153 4.50 24.58 0.73
N GLY A 154 4.34 25.82 0.26
CA GLY A 154 5.45 26.73 -0.03
C GLY A 154 6.38 26.23 -1.13
N GLU A 155 7.68 26.47 -0.99
CA GLU A 155 8.71 26.13 -1.98
C GLU A 155 8.76 24.63 -2.30
N THR A 156 8.47 23.77 -1.31
CA THR A 156 8.44 22.31 -1.50
C THR A 156 7.30 21.90 -2.44
N ALA A 157 6.11 22.48 -2.26
CA ALA A 157 4.96 22.24 -3.13
C ALA A 157 5.20 22.76 -4.56
N GLU A 158 5.87 23.92 -4.70
CA GLU A 158 6.26 24.47 -6.00
C GLU A 158 7.28 23.57 -6.71
N SER A 159 8.26 23.06 -5.98
CA SER A 159 9.25 22.10 -6.49
C SER A 159 8.60 20.79 -6.95
N ALA A 160 7.70 20.24 -6.15
CA ALA A 160 6.93 19.06 -6.51
C ALA A 160 6.08 19.31 -7.78
N ARG A 161 5.43 20.48 -7.89
CA ARG A 161 4.69 20.88 -9.10
C ARG A 161 5.58 20.95 -10.33
N ALA A 162 6.79 21.50 -10.21
CA ALA A 162 7.73 21.59 -11.32
C ALA A 162 8.18 20.21 -11.81
N LEU A 163 8.49 19.29 -10.89
CA LEU A 163 8.84 17.91 -11.18
C LEU A 163 7.71 17.17 -11.90
N LEU A 164 6.47 17.34 -11.44
CA LEU A 164 5.29 16.66 -11.97
C LEU A 164 4.67 17.36 -13.20
N SER A 165 5.28 18.42 -13.74
CA SER A 165 4.71 19.21 -14.84
C SER A 165 4.27 18.39 -16.06
N HIS A 166 4.93 17.25 -16.34
CA HIS A 166 4.60 16.34 -17.43
C HIS A 166 3.39 15.43 -17.14
N ARG A 167 2.91 15.42 -15.91
CA ARG A 167 1.77 14.61 -15.43
C ARG A 167 0.62 15.47 -14.89
N LEU A 168 0.73 16.80 -15.03
CA LEU A 168 -0.29 17.75 -14.58
C LEU A 168 -1.07 18.32 -15.75
N ASP A 169 -2.40 18.44 -15.59
CA ASP A 169 -3.30 19.23 -16.43
C ASP A 169 -4.20 20.06 -15.51
N GLY A 170 -3.91 21.36 -15.42
CA GLY A 170 -4.53 22.24 -14.41
C GLY A 170 -4.24 21.77 -13.00
N ASP A 171 -5.28 21.42 -12.24
CA ASP A 171 -5.18 20.75 -10.93
C ASP A 171 -5.23 19.22 -11.03
N GLY A 172 -5.40 18.67 -12.22
CA GLY A 172 -5.39 17.22 -12.44
C GLY A 172 -3.97 16.66 -12.39
N TYR A 173 -3.69 15.74 -11.49
CA TYR A 173 -2.44 14.97 -11.40
C TYR A 173 -2.71 13.52 -11.79
N LEU A 174 -2.01 13.04 -12.83
CA LEU A 174 -2.05 11.65 -13.28
C LEU A 174 -1.18 10.79 -12.34
N SER A 175 -1.81 10.18 -11.36
CA SER A 175 -1.19 9.24 -10.42
C SER A 175 -1.34 7.81 -10.93
N SER A 176 -0.26 7.03 -10.87
CA SER A 176 -0.26 5.62 -11.25
C SER A 176 -0.08 4.76 -10.01
N VAL A 177 -0.94 3.75 -9.87
CA VAL A 177 -0.83 2.72 -8.83
C VAL A 177 -0.86 1.34 -9.48
N PHE A 178 -0.41 0.34 -8.77
CA PHE A 178 -0.58 -1.06 -9.15
C PHE A 178 -1.47 -1.78 -8.13
N LEU A 179 -2.07 -2.87 -8.56
CA LEU A 179 -2.74 -3.85 -7.72
C LEU A 179 -2.15 -5.23 -8.04
N ILE A 180 -1.75 -5.96 -7.01
CA ILE A 180 -1.32 -7.37 -7.12
C ILE A 180 -2.15 -8.20 -6.16
N GLU A 181 -2.71 -9.29 -6.67
CA GLU A 181 -3.28 -10.39 -5.91
C GLU A 181 -2.39 -11.61 -6.10
N ALA A 182 -1.92 -12.20 -5.00
CA ALA A 182 -1.07 -13.37 -5.05
C ALA A 182 -1.51 -14.42 -4.02
N ALA A 183 -1.43 -15.68 -4.42
CA ALA A 183 -1.72 -16.82 -3.57
C ALA A 183 -0.43 -17.45 -3.04
N LYS A 184 -0.52 -18.02 -1.84
CA LYS A 184 0.55 -18.81 -1.27
C LYS A 184 0.66 -20.15 -2.05
N GLU A 185 1.89 -20.52 -2.42
CA GLU A 185 2.17 -21.81 -3.06
C GLU A 185 2.02 -22.99 -2.09
#